data_2dd77f1cc500c0dd9873a4d0af59b2fc
#
_entry.id   2dd77f1cc500c0dd9873a4d0af59b2fc
#
_cell.length_a   1.000
_cell.length_b   1.000
_cell.length_c   1.000
_cell.angle_alpha   90.00
_cell.angle_beta   90.00
_cell.angle_gamma   90.00
#
_symmetry.space_group_name_H-M   'P 1'
#
loop_
_entity.id
_entity.type
_entity.pdbx_description
1 polymer ?
#
loop_
_entity_poly.entity_id
_entity_poly.type
_entity_poly.pdbx_seq_one_letter_code
_entity_poly.pdbx_strand_id
1 'polypeptide(L)'
;MLLFRRQPITDELQVAYSQRFGPLEIAKAASLGEGTPFSILTNIDRATGKLVPPDHKEALRARANQLWHTDSSFKVPPALASVLSARVIPPHGGETEFASMRHAWARLSESERSELSKSYAWHDYAHSRGKIAPQLASERERTTMPPVCWRMRWVNPVNGRAALYVASHTCGIEGMPQDEALALVDRLIAAATRPEFTYLHRWQAGDVVMWDNRATLHRGRPWPDNLHPRHMVRTTISATDADGVADLRPARAAA
;
A
#
# COMPACT_ATOMS: atom_id res chain seq x y z
N MET A 1 10.32 -3.95 -8.37
CA MET A 1 9.83 -5.18 -7.70
C MET A 1 10.88 -6.26 -7.86
N LEU A 2 11.12 -7.07 -6.83
CA LEU A 2 11.98 -8.24 -6.81
C LEU A 2 11.14 -9.46 -6.46
N LEU A 3 11.41 -10.60 -7.08
CA LEU A 3 10.73 -11.87 -6.82
C LEU A 3 11.76 -12.93 -6.49
N PHE A 4 11.58 -13.58 -5.34
CA PHE A 4 12.36 -14.73 -4.89
C PHE A 4 11.42 -15.93 -4.79
N ARG A 5 11.66 -16.95 -5.62
CA ARG A 5 10.84 -18.17 -5.68
C ARG A 5 11.25 -19.19 -4.65
N ARG A 6 10.29 -19.90 -4.08
CA ARG A 6 10.49 -21.11 -3.25
C ARG A 6 11.52 -20.90 -2.12
N GLN A 7 11.41 -19.79 -1.39
CA GLN A 7 12.28 -19.50 -0.27
C GLN A 7 11.80 -20.22 1.00
N PRO A 8 12.70 -20.86 1.77
CA PRO A 8 12.38 -21.40 3.09
C PRO A 8 12.31 -20.26 4.13
N ILE A 9 11.42 -19.28 3.88
CA ILE A 9 11.37 -18.05 4.67
C ILE A 9 10.71 -18.28 6.03
N THR A 10 11.42 -17.98 7.11
CA THR A 10 10.86 -17.86 8.46
C THR A 10 10.56 -16.40 8.77
N ASP A 11 9.90 -16.13 9.89
CA ASP A 11 9.61 -14.77 10.33
C ASP A 11 10.90 -14.02 10.66
N GLU A 12 11.86 -14.69 11.32
CA GLU A 12 13.17 -14.13 11.67
C GLU A 12 13.97 -13.77 10.42
N LEU A 13 14.01 -14.67 9.42
CA LEU A 13 14.71 -14.41 8.15
C LEU A 13 14.06 -13.25 7.38
N GLN A 14 12.71 -13.14 7.40
CA GLN A 14 12.01 -12.04 6.75
C GLN A 14 12.32 -10.71 7.43
N VAL A 15 12.36 -10.66 8.76
CA VAL A 15 12.75 -9.47 9.52
C VAL A 15 14.20 -9.10 9.21
N ALA A 16 15.14 -10.06 9.33
CA ALA A 16 16.56 -9.83 9.10
C ALA A 16 16.85 -9.33 7.67
N TYR A 17 16.14 -9.88 6.66
CA TYR A 17 16.24 -9.42 5.29
C TYR A 17 15.71 -7.99 5.15
N SER A 18 14.53 -7.72 5.69
CA SER A 18 13.87 -6.41 5.55
C SER A 18 14.64 -5.28 6.25
N GLN A 19 15.24 -5.55 7.40
CA GLN A 19 16.05 -4.59 8.16
C GLN A 19 17.29 -4.09 7.40
N ARG A 20 17.75 -4.82 6.39
CA ARG A 20 18.86 -4.38 5.54
C ARG A 20 18.55 -3.16 4.68
N PHE A 21 17.25 -2.82 4.53
CA PHE A 21 16.77 -1.72 3.69
C PHE A 21 16.29 -0.51 4.50
N GLY A 22 16.24 -0.62 5.82
CA GLY A 22 15.82 0.47 6.70
C GLY A 22 15.02 0.01 7.92
N PRO A 23 14.53 0.95 8.72
CA PRO A 23 13.75 0.67 9.91
C PRO A 23 12.42 0.02 9.55
N LEU A 24 12.01 -0.99 10.32
CA LEU A 24 10.73 -1.66 10.10
C LEU A 24 9.59 -0.88 10.75
N GLU A 25 8.49 -0.81 10.03
CA GLU A 25 7.23 -0.33 10.55
C GLU A 25 6.67 -1.33 11.57
N ILE A 26 6.21 -0.82 12.70
CA ILE A 26 5.41 -1.62 13.63
C ILE A 26 3.96 -1.65 13.17
N ALA A 27 3.37 -2.82 13.13
CA ALA A 27 2.01 -3.03 12.69
C ALA A 27 1.03 -2.21 13.54
N LYS A 28 0.08 -1.58 12.87
CA LYS A 28 -0.85 -0.64 13.48
C LYS A 28 -1.78 -1.30 14.50
N ALA A 29 -2.36 -0.47 15.34
CA ALA A 29 -3.39 -0.84 16.30
C ALA A 29 -4.53 -1.65 15.65
N ALA A 30 -5.08 -2.59 16.39
CA ALA A 30 -6.20 -3.46 15.99
C ALA A 30 -5.96 -4.31 14.73
N SER A 31 -4.71 -4.47 14.28
CA SER A 31 -4.32 -5.43 13.23
C SER A 31 -3.86 -6.77 13.84
N LEU A 32 -3.86 -7.84 13.05
CA LEU A 32 -3.44 -9.17 13.51
C LEU A 32 -1.96 -9.24 13.95
N GLY A 33 -1.15 -8.28 13.58
CA GLY A 33 0.25 -8.19 13.97
C GLY A 33 0.54 -7.01 14.89
N GLU A 34 -0.46 -6.40 15.56
CA GLU A 34 -0.28 -5.22 16.40
C GLU A 34 0.93 -5.35 17.33
N GLY A 35 1.77 -4.31 17.34
CA GLY A 35 2.97 -4.26 18.17
C GLY A 35 4.17 -5.07 17.65
N THR A 36 4.04 -5.76 16.54
CA THR A 36 5.11 -6.53 15.89
C THR A 36 5.49 -5.90 14.52
N PRO A 37 6.61 -6.28 13.90
CA PRO A 37 6.95 -5.83 12.55
C PRO A 37 6.10 -6.50 11.44
N PHE A 38 5.12 -7.32 11.79
CA PHE A 38 4.36 -8.12 10.84
C PHE A 38 2.95 -7.57 10.60
N SER A 39 2.62 -7.32 9.35
CA SER A 39 1.23 -7.20 8.88
C SER A 39 0.78 -8.56 8.35
N ILE A 40 -0.17 -9.19 9.05
CA ILE A 40 -0.67 -10.51 8.71
C ILE A 40 -1.95 -10.36 7.89
N LEU A 41 -1.93 -10.92 6.67
CA LEU A 41 -3.03 -10.90 5.72
C LEU A 41 -3.57 -12.32 5.58
N THR A 42 -4.66 -12.62 6.27
CA THR A 42 -5.23 -13.96 6.32
C THR A 42 -6.76 -13.93 6.42
N ASN A 43 -7.40 -14.97 5.91
CA ASN A 43 -8.81 -15.29 6.17
C ASN A 43 -8.97 -16.47 7.14
N ILE A 44 -7.91 -16.81 7.88
CA ILE A 44 -7.94 -17.87 8.90
C ILE A 44 -8.07 -17.21 10.26
N ASP A 45 -9.08 -17.58 11.01
CA ASP A 45 -9.22 -17.20 12.42
C ASP A 45 -8.15 -17.90 13.27
N ARG A 46 -7.37 -17.13 14.01
CA ARG A 46 -6.22 -17.65 14.78
C ARG A 46 -6.61 -18.53 15.96
N ALA A 47 -7.78 -18.30 16.54
CA ALA A 47 -8.23 -19.03 17.73
C ALA A 47 -8.82 -20.39 17.36
N THR A 48 -9.52 -20.46 16.22
CA THR A 48 -10.26 -21.65 15.79
C THR A 48 -9.59 -22.40 14.65
N GLY A 49 -8.66 -21.78 13.92
CA GLY A 49 -8.08 -22.34 12.70
C GLY A 49 -9.03 -22.41 11.50
N LYS A 50 -10.27 -21.91 11.63
CA LYS A 50 -11.30 -21.97 10.60
C LYS A 50 -11.25 -20.71 9.72
N LEU A 51 -11.89 -20.77 8.56
CA LEU A 51 -12.07 -19.60 7.71
C LEU A 51 -13.03 -18.61 8.39
N VAL A 52 -12.70 -17.33 8.30
CA VAL A 52 -13.56 -16.26 8.81
C VAL A 52 -14.78 -16.07 7.90
N PRO A 53 -15.95 -15.70 8.43
CA PRO A 53 -17.13 -15.42 7.61
C PRO A 53 -16.93 -14.15 6.76
N PRO A 54 -17.69 -13.97 5.66
CA PRO A 54 -17.50 -12.88 4.70
C PRO A 54 -17.68 -11.46 5.27
N ASP A 55 -18.42 -11.30 6.35
CA ASP A 55 -18.64 -10.05 7.07
C ASP A 55 -17.61 -9.78 8.18
N HIS A 56 -16.74 -10.75 8.44
CA HIS A 56 -15.68 -10.59 9.43
C HIS A 56 -14.70 -9.47 9.02
N LYS A 57 -14.19 -8.76 10.00
CA LYS A 57 -13.28 -7.62 9.83
C LYS A 57 -12.08 -7.94 8.92
N GLU A 58 -11.49 -9.13 9.03
CA GLU A 58 -10.35 -9.51 8.20
C GLU A 58 -10.74 -9.80 6.74
N ALA A 59 -11.93 -10.35 6.49
CA ALA A 59 -12.46 -10.50 5.13
C ALA A 59 -12.73 -9.12 4.49
N LEU A 60 -13.31 -8.18 5.24
CA LEU A 60 -13.52 -6.81 4.79
C LEU A 60 -12.18 -6.09 4.53
N ARG A 61 -11.17 -6.31 5.37
CA ARG A 61 -9.80 -5.79 5.16
C ARG A 61 -9.16 -6.36 3.90
N ALA A 62 -9.36 -7.65 3.63
CA ALA A 62 -8.89 -8.27 2.39
C ALA A 62 -9.54 -7.62 1.16
N ARG A 63 -10.84 -7.30 1.21
CA ARG A 63 -11.53 -6.54 0.15
C ARG A 63 -10.97 -5.12 -0.01
N ALA A 64 -10.65 -4.44 1.09
CA ALA A 64 -10.01 -3.13 1.02
C ALA A 64 -8.61 -3.16 0.37
N ASN A 65 -7.89 -4.27 0.50
CA ASN A 65 -6.63 -4.47 -0.20
C ASN A 65 -6.77 -4.79 -1.70
N GLN A 66 -8.01 -4.94 -2.20
CA GLN A 66 -8.30 -5.04 -3.64
C GLN A 66 -8.41 -3.65 -4.31
N LEU A 67 -8.43 -2.57 -3.55
CA LEU A 67 -8.25 -1.22 -4.08
C LEU A 67 -6.79 -1.00 -4.45
N TRP A 68 -6.53 -0.26 -5.54
CA TRP A 68 -5.17 0.11 -5.92
C TRP A 68 -4.55 1.03 -4.89
N HIS A 69 -3.50 0.57 -4.22
CA HIS A 69 -2.87 1.30 -3.12
C HIS A 69 -1.35 1.17 -3.13
N THR A 70 -0.71 2.05 -2.38
CA THR A 70 0.64 1.89 -1.87
C THR A 70 0.55 1.74 -0.35
N ASP A 71 1.45 0.99 0.26
CA ASP A 71 1.40 0.75 1.69
C ASP A 71 1.74 2.01 2.49
N SER A 72 1.06 2.17 3.60
CA SER A 72 1.33 3.16 4.66
C SER A 72 1.56 4.60 4.21
N SER A 73 1.00 5.00 3.05
CA SER A 73 1.02 6.41 2.62
C SER A 73 0.26 7.34 3.57
N PHE A 74 -0.54 6.79 4.45
CA PHE A 74 -1.28 7.48 5.51
C PHE A 74 -0.52 7.56 6.84
N LYS A 75 0.78 7.27 6.87
CA LYS A 75 1.65 7.35 8.06
C LYS A 75 2.79 8.33 7.86
N VAL A 76 3.36 8.75 8.97
CA VAL A 76 4.60 9.54 9.03
C VAL A 76 5.61 8.78 9.88
N PRO A 77 6.72 8.33 9.29
CA PRO A 77 7.06 8.35 7.86
C PRO A 77 6.21 7.37 7.04
N PRO A 78 6.11 7.57 5.71
CA PRO A 78 5.44 6.63 4.81
C PRO A 78 6.30 5.39 4.55
N ALA A 79 5.73 4.34 3.94
CA ALA A 79 6.51 3.15 3.60
C ALA A 79 7.48 3.40 2.44
N LEU A 80 8.73 2.95 2.62
CA LEU A 80 9.74 2.85 1.56
C LEU A 80 9.49 1.63 0.69
N ALA A 81 9.42 0.46 1.30
CA ALA A 81 9.26 -0.81 0.63
C ALA A 81 8.47 -1.81 1.48
N SER A 82 7.92 -2.81 0.83
CA SER A 82 7.26 -3.94 1.49
C SER A 82 7.84 -5.25 1.02
N VAL A 83 7.94 -6.21 1.93
CA VAL A 83 8.33 -7.60 1.66
C VAL A 83 7.17 -8.49 2.07
N LEU A 84 6.57 -9.19 1.12
CA LEU A 84 5.42 -10.07 1.31
C LEU A 84 5.81 -11.51 0.99
N SER A 85 5.59 -12.42 1.94
CA SER A 85 5.83 -13.84 1.77
C SER A 85 4.53 -14.64 1.73
N ALA A 86 4.48 -15.63 0.83
CA ALA A 86 3.35 -16.53 0.66
C ALA A 86 3.52 -17.78 1.54
N ARG A 87 2.74 -17.86 2.62
CA ARG A 87 2.74 -19.02 3.55
C ARG A 87 1.70 -20.05 3.18
N VAL A 88 0.46 -19.63 2.91
CA VAL A 88 -0.64 -20.45 2.40
C VAL A 88 -1.31 -19.70 1.26
N ILE A 89 -1.50 -20.35 0.13
CA ILE A 89 -2.12 -19.75 -1.06
C ILE A 89 -3.31 -20.58 -1.50
N PRO A 90 -4.38 -19.94 -2.01
CA PRO A 90 -5.50 -20.67 -2.60
C PRO A 90 -5.08 -21.32 -3.94
N PRO A 91 -5.80 -22.36 -4.40
CA PRO A 91 -5.48 -23.04 -5.66
C PRO A 91 -5.70 -22.16 -6.89
N HIS A 92 -6.53 -21.12 -6.79
CA HIS A 92 -6.78 -20.12 -7.84
C HIS A 92 -7.24 -18.80 -7.22
N GLY A 93 -6.98 -17.70 -7.92
CA GLY A 93 -7.23 -16.35 -7.40
C GLY A 93 -6.19 -15.91 -6.37
N GLY A 94 -6.42 -14.77 -5.76
CA GLY A 94 -5.54 -14.22 -4.71
C GLY A 94 -4.19 -13.73 -5.22
N GLU A 95 -4.05 -13.53 -6.52
CA GLU A 95 -2.87 -12.92 -7.15
C GLU A 95 -2.68 -11.50 -6.61
N THR A 96 -1.50 -10.92 -6.87
CA THR A 96 -1.24 -9.51 -6.64
C THR A 96 -0.90 -8.82 -7.95
N GLU A 97 -1.62 -7.74 -8.26
CA GLU A 97 -1.30 -6.87 -9.39
C GLU A 97 -0.44 -5.70 -8.95
N PHE A 98 0.47 -5.30 -9.81
CA PHE A 98 1.38 -4.18 -9.63
C PHE A 98 1.33 -3.24 -10.83
N ALA A 99 1.37 -1.92 -10.57
CA ALA A 99 1.46 -0.87 -11.59
C ALA A 99 2.62 0.08 -11.26
N SER A 100 3.38 0.48 -12.29
CA SER A 100 4.52 1.39 -12.12
C SER A 100 4.09 2.84 -12.11
N MET A 101 4.21 3.52 -10.98
CA MET A 101 3.92 4.95 -10.86
C MET A 101 5.00 5.85 -11.47
N ARG A 102 6.22 5.31 -11.71
CA ARG A 102 7.22 5.96 -12.58
C ARG A 102 6.76 6.00 -14.04
N HIS A 103 6.19 4.90 -14.51
CA HIS A 103 5.62 4.84 -15.86
C HIS A 103 4.42 5.77 -15.98
N ALA A 104 3.52 5.77 -14.99
CA ALA A 104 2.40 6.68 -14.94
C ALA A 104 2.85 8.15 -15.01
N TRP A 105 3.84 8.54 -14.21
CA TRP A 105 4.44 9.88 -14.23
C TRP A 105 5.02 10.24 -15.59
N ALA A 106 5.77 9.34 -16.21
CA ALA A 106 6.41 9.58 -17.51
C ALA A 106 5.40 9.77 -18.66
N ARG A 107 4.18 9.24 -18.51
CA ARG A 107 3.09 9.35 -19.51
C ARG A 107 2.23 10.60 -19.37
N LEU A 108 2.35 11.33 -18.26
CA LEU A 108 1.68 12.61 -18.10
C LEU A 108 2.24 13.63 -19.12
N SER A 109 1.40 14.54 -19.58
CA SER A 109 1.83 15.69 -20.36
C SER A 109 2.78 16.59 -19.54
N GLU A 110 3.52 17.46 -20.21
CA GLU A 110 4.40 18.42 -19.53
C GLU A 110 3.61 19.34 -18.60
N SER A 111 2.44 19.80 -19.03
CA SER A 111 1.54 20.62 -18.24
C SER A 111 1.08 19.89 -16.97
N GLU A 112 0.60 18.64 -17.10
CA GLU A 112 0.19 17.84 -15.94
C GLU A 112 1.34 17.59 -14.98
N ARG A 113 2.54 17.27 -15.48
CA ARG A 113 3.73 17.11 -14.62
C ARG A 113 4.08 18.39 -13.90
N SER A 114 4.02 19.55 -14.57
CA SER A 114 4.29 20.84 -13.97
C SER A 114 3.33 21.14 -12.83
N GLU A 115 2.02 20.91 -13.04
CA GLU A 115 0.98 21.11 -12.04
C GLU A 115 1.11 20.14 -10.87
N LEU A 116 1.12 18.83 -11.14
CA LEU A 116 1.16 17.80 -10.10
C LEU A 116 2.46 17.82 -9.30
N SER A 117 3.55 18.33 -9.87
CA SER A 117 4.81 18.47 -9.13
C SER A 117 4.74 19.50 -7.99
N LYS A 118 3.77 20.41 -8.04
CA LYS A 118 3.53 21.46 -7.03
C LYS A 118 2.36 21.14 -6.13
N SER A 119 1.54 20.15 -6.51
CA SER A 119 0.30 19.78 -5.81
C SER A 119 0.59 18.85 -4.63
N TYR A 120 -0.24 18.95 -3.59
CA TYR A 120 -0.20 18.12 -2.40
C TYR A 120 -1.53 17.39 -2.23
N ALA A 121 -1.47 16.14 -1.84
CA ALA A 121 -2.64 15.29 -1.65
C ALA A 121 -2.71 14.77 -0.21
N TRP A 122 -3.91 14.74 0.35
CA TRP A 122 -4.21 14.18 1.66
C TRP A 122 -4.43 12.68 1.55
N HIS A 123 -3.73 11.91 2.37
CA HIS A 123 -3.85 10.45 2.46
C HIS A 123 -4.44 10.08 3.82
N ASP A 124 -5.53 9.32 3.79
CA ASP A 124 -6.28 8.89 4.97
C ASP A 124 -6.56 7.38 4.90
N TYR A 125 -6.19 6.68 5.97
CA TYR A 125 -6.51 5.26 6.13
C TYR A 125 -8.03 5.03 6.13
N ALA A 126 -8.76 5.84 6.90
CA ALA A 126 -10.20 5.69 7.08
C ALA A 126 -10.97 5.92 5.78
N HIS A 127 -10.54 6.86 4.93
CA HIS A 127 -11.15 7.10 3.62
C HIS A 127 -11.17 5.84 2.75
N SER A 128 -10.05 5.16 2.61
CA SER A 128 -9.98 3.95 1.78
C SER A 128 -10.80 2.78 2.37
N ARG A 129 -10.84 2.67 3.69
CA ARG A 129 -11.63 1.63 4.39
C ARG A 129 -13.12 1.91 4.29
N GLY A 130 -13.51 3.18 4.35
CA GLY A 130 -14.90 3.64 4.15
C GLY A 130 -15.47 3.29 2.78
N LYS A 131 -14.64 3.14 1.74
CA LYS A 131 -15.07 2.66 0.41
C LYS A 131 -15.59 1.21 0.44
N ILE A 132 -15.24 0.43 1.46
CA ILE A 132 -15.67 -0.98 1.62
C ILE A 132 -16.78 -1.08 2.66
N ALA A 133 -16.56 -0.51 3.85
CA ALA A 133 -17.56 -0.43 4.90
C ALA A 133 -17.26 0.76 5.83
N PRO A 134 -18.23 1.62 6.13
CA PRO A 134 -18.01 2.84 6.92
C PRO A 134 -17.36 2.59 8.29
N GLN A 135 -17.67 1.45 8.91
CA GLN A 135 -17.18 1.05 10.24
C GLN A 135 -15.84 0.28 10.21
N LEU A 136 -15.25 0.03 9.03
CA LEU A 136 -14.06 -0.81 8.91
C LEU A 136 -12.82 -0.18 9.55
N ALA A 137 -12.70 1.14 9.54
CA ALA A 137 -11.73 1.87 10.34
C ALA A 137 -12.33 2.14 11.72
N SER A 138 -11.74 1.56 12.77
CA SER A 138 -12.14 1.80 14.17
C SER A 138 -11.80 3.24 14.60
N GLU A 139 -12.46 3.72 15.65
CA GLU A 139 -12.16 5.03 16.23
C GLU A 139 -10.69 5.15 16.66
N ARG A 140 -10.14 4.11 17.28
CA ARG A 140 -8.72 4.05 17.63
C ARG A 140 -7.81 4.19 16.40
N GLU A 141 -8.14 3.55 15.26
CA GLU A 141 -7.38 3.70 14.03
C GLU A 141 -7.49 5.12 13.45
N ARG A 142 -8.66 5.75 13.52
CA ARG A 142 -8.86 7.14 13.07
C ARG A 142 -8.05 8.13 13.90
N THR A 143 -8.07 7.97 15.22
CA THR A 143 -7.35 8.85 16.14
C THR A 143 -5.82 8.68 16.04
N THR A 144 -5.34 7.44 15.89
CA THR A 144 -3.89 7.15 15.84
C THR A 144 -3.27 7.38 14.45
N MET A 145 -4.08 7.47 13.41
CA MET A 145 -3.63 7.68 12.03
C MET A 145 -4.45 8.81 11.38
N PRO A 146 -4.28 10.06 11.82
CA PRO A 146 -4.94 11.20 11.17
C PRO A 146 -4.46 11.34 9.72
N PRO A 147 -5.23 12.01 8.86
CA PRO A 147 -4.83 12.28 7.48
C PRO A 147 -3.47 12.97 7.42
N VAL A 148 -2.65 12.58 6.45
CA VAL A 148 -1.32 13.17 6.21
C VAL A 148 -1.25 13.73 4.79
N CYS A 149 -0.52 14.84 4.64
CA CYS A 149 -0.40 15.53 3.37
C CYS A 149 0.98 15.27 2.74
N TRP A 150 0.98 14.85 1.48
CA TRP A 150 2.19 14.55 0.71
C TRP A 150 2.13 15.21 -0.66
N ARG A 151 3.31 15.60 -1.17
CA ARG A 151 3.45 16.01 -2.57
C ARG A 151 3.03 14.87 -3.50
N MET A 152 2.30 15.17 -4.56
CA MET A 152 1.82 14.18 -5.54
C MET A 152 2.93 13.60 -6.42
N ARG A 153 4.17 14.03 -6.24
CA ARG A 153 5.38 13.53 -6.90
C ARG A 153 6.43 13.12 -5.87
N TRP A 154 6.87 11.86 -5.92
CA TRP A 154 8.03 11.41 -5.15
C TRP A 154 9.23 11.22 -6.07
N VAL A 155 10.32 11.92 -5.81
CA VAL A 155 11.60 11.77 -6.54
C VAL A 155 12.51 10.83 -5.75
N ASN A 156 13.01 9.80 -6.41
CA ASN A 156 14.02 8.94 -5.80
C ASN A 156 15.37 9.68 -5.79
N PRO A 157 15.94 9.99 -4.62
CA PRO A 157 17.15 10.82 -4.53
C PRO A 157 18.39 10.14 -5.11
N VAL A 158 18.41 8.79 -5.21
CA VAL A 158 19.56 8.03 -5.73
C VAL A 158 19.69 8.16 -7.25
N ASN A 159 18.56 8.23 -7.98
CA ASN A 159 18.57 8.19 -9.45
C ASN A 159 17.77 9.29 -10.13
N GLY A 160 17.22 10.23 -9.37
CA GLY A 160 16.44 11.37 -9.85
C GLY A 160 15.09 11.02 -10.50
N ARG A 161 14.67 9.74 -10.51
CA ARG A 161 13.44 9.32 -11.18
C ARG A 161 12.21 9.67 -10.33
N ALA A 162 11.30 10.41 -10.94
CA ALA A 162 10.02 10.77 -10.33
C ALA A 162 8.98 9.68 -10.51
N ALA A 163 8.09 9.56 -9.54
CA ALA A 163 6.90 8.74 -9.58
C ALA A 163 5.68 9.56 -9.14
N LEU A 164 4.52 9.28 -9.70
CA LEU A 164 3.26 9.82 -9.21
C LEU A 164 2.92 9.17 -7.87
N TYR A 165 2.59 9.99 -6.85
CA TYR A 165 2.33 9.49 -5.49
C TYR A 165 0.87 9.75 -5.09
N VAL A 166 -0.01 8.93 -5.60
CA VAL A 166 -1.45 8.88 -5.29
C VAL A 166 -1.90 7.43 -5.15
N ALA A 167 -2.96 7.18 -4.39
CA ALA A 167 -3.47 5.83 -4.13
C ALA A 167 -4.95 5.89 -3.71
N SER A 168 -5.59 4.76 -3.48
CA SER A 168 -6.94 4.69 -2.91
C SER A 168 -7.08 5.36 -1.54
N HIS A 169 -5.98 5.58 -0.84
CA HIS A 169 -5.92 6.34 0.41
C HIS A 169 -6.03 7.86 0.21
N THR A 170 -5.82 8.36 -1.01
CA THR A 170 -5.92 9.79 -1.31
C THR A 170 -7.36 10.24 -1.16
N CYS A 171 -7.58 11.17 -0.24
CA CYS A 171 -8.91 11.65 0.15
C CYS A 171 -9.19 13.11 -0.23
N GLY A 172 -8.21 13.82 -0.82
CA GLY A 172 -8.34 15.20 -1.26
C GLY A 172 -7.04 15.74 -1.80
N ILE A 173 -7.09 16.89 -2.47
CA ILE A 173 -5.92 17.65 -2.95
C ILE A 173 -6.03 19.05 -2.37
N GLU A 174 -4.92 19.57 -1.86
CA GLU A 174 -4.87 20.88 -1.24
C GLU A 174 -5.28 21.98 -2.23
N GLY A 175 -6.21 22.85 -1.80
CA GLY A 175 -6.72 23.95 -2.61
C GLY A 175 -7.69 23.57 -3.74
N MET A 176 -8.11 22.29 -3.84
CA MET A 176 -9.04 21.80 -4.85
C MET A 176 -10.39 21.39 -4.22
N PRO A 177 -11.54 21.68 -4.86
CA PRO A 177 -12.83 21.14 -4.42
C PRO A 177 -12.81 19.63 -4.30
N GLN A 178 -13.52 19.09 -3.31
CA GLN A 178 -13.44 17.66 -2.94
C GLN A 178 -13.81 16.70 -4.07
N ASP A 179 -14.86 16.98 -4.81
CA ASP A 179 -15.34 16.19 -5.94
C ASP A 179 -14.35 16.20 -7.12
N GLU A 180 -13.78 17.37 -7.44
CA GLU A 180 -12.75 17.52 -8.47
C GLU A 180 -11.47 16.77 -8.08
N ALA A 181 -11.05 16.87 -6.81
CA ALA A 181 -9.87 16.18 -6.29
C ALA A 181 -10.02 14.66 -6.41
N LEU A 182 -11.17 14.12 -5.99
CA LEU A 182 -11.42 12.68 -6.08
C LEU A 182 -11.53 12.21 -7.54
N ALA A 183 -12.19 12.97 -8.41
CA ALA A 183 -12.27 12.66 -9.84
C ALA A 183 -10.89 12.65 -10.50
N LEU A 184 -10.01 13.61 -10.15
CA LEU A 184 -8.64 13.65 -10.65
C LEU A 184 -7.84 12.43 -10.16
N VAL A 185 -7.92 12.08 -8.88
CA VAL A 185 -7.23 10.92 -8.29
C VAL A 185 -7.69 9.63 -8.97
N ASP A 186 -8.98 9.43 -9.15
CA ASP A 186 -9.54 8.24 -9.80
C ASP A 186 -9.10 8.14 -11.27
N ARG A 187 -9.07 9.26 -12.00
CA ARG A 187 -8.54 9.33 -13.37
C ARG A 187 -7.07 8.94 -13.42
N LEU A 188 -6.25 9.47 -12.51
CA LEU A 188 -4.81 9.18 -12.47
C LEU A 188 -4.55 7.70 -12.13
N ILE A 189 -5.27 7.12 -11.17
CA ILE A 189 -5.17 5.70 -10.84
C ILE A 189 -5.62 4.84 -12.01
N ALA A 190 -6.77 5.14 -12.63
CA ALA A 190 -7.28 4.39 -13.78
C ALA A 190 -6.29 4.40 -14.95
N ALA A 191 -5.69 5.56 -15.26
CA ALA A 191 -4.69 5.69 -16.31
C ALA A 191 -3.40 4.89 -16.02
N ALA A 192 -2.97 4.85 -14.73
CA ALA A 192 -1.78 4.12 -14.30
C ALA A 192 -1.97 2.60 -14.29
N THR A 193 -3.20 2.14 -14.12
CA THR A 193 -3.54 0.74 -13.83
C THR A 193 -4.30 0.05 -14.97
N ARG A 194 -4.16 0.57 -16.20
CA ARG A 194 -4.69 -0.09 -17.40
C ARG A 194 -4.04 -1.47 -17.54
N PRO A 195 -4.76 -2.49 -18.04
CA PRO A 195 -4.27 -3.87 -18.12
C PRO A 195 -2.88 -4.02 -18.74
N GLU A 196 -2.60 -3.24 -19.79
CA GLU A 196 -1.33 -3.26 -20.51
C GLU A 196 -0.15 -2.65 -19.70
N PHE A 197 -0.42 -1.98 -18.58
CA PHE A 197 0.58 -1.35 -17.71
C PHE A 197 0.72 -2.05 -16.37
N THR A 198 0.06 -3.19 -16.19
CA THR A 198 0.07 -3.95 -14.94
C THR A 198 0.82 -5.26 -15.10
N TYR A 199 1.40 -5.72 -14.01
CA TYR A 199 1.98 -7.04 -13.86
C TYR A 199 1.17 -7.84 -12.86
N LEU A 200 0.68 -9.02 -13.25
CA LEU A 200 -0.04 -9.95 -12.40
C LEU A 200 0.91 -11.02 -11.85
N HIS A 201 1.16 -10.98 -10.54
CA HIS A 201 1.94 -12.00 -9.86
C HIS A 201 1.04 -13.15 -9.38
N ARG A 202 1.23 -14.33 -9.98
CA ARG A 202 0.61 -15.59 -9.53
C ARG A 202 1.51 -16.23 -8.48
N TRP A 203 1.01 -16.28 -7.25
CA TRP A 203 1.75 -16.78 -6.10
C TRP A 203 1.99 -18.28 -6.17
N GLN A 204 3.17 -18.69 -5.73
CA GLN A 204 3.50 -20.06 -5.35
C GLN A 204 3.89 -20.07 -3.87
N ALA A 205 3.62 -21.19 -3.17
CA ALA A 205 4.04 -21.31 -1.79
C ALA A 205 5.56 -21.09 -1.65
N GLY A 206 5.97 -20.29 -0.66
CA GLY A 206 7.36 -19.90 -0.47
C GLY A 206 7.84 -18.76 -1.37
N ASP A 207 6.99 -18.15 -2.20
CA ASP A 207 7.37 -16.91 -2.89
C ASP A 207 7.54 -15.76 -1.89
N VAL A 208 8.57 -14.96 -2.13
CA VAL A 208 8.79 -13.67 -1.47
C VAL A 208 8.88 -12.59 -2.52
N VAL A 209 8.05 -11.57 -2.39
CA VAL A 209 8.04 -10.40 -3.29
C VAL A 209 8.36 -9.16 -2.50
N MET A 210 9.30 -8.35 -3.01
CA MET A 210 9.61 -7.03 -2.48
C MET A 210 9.31 -5.96 -3.53
N TRP A 211 8.68 -4.85 -3.11
CA TRP A 211 8.40 -3.70 -3.99
C TRP A 211 8.68 -2.36 -3.32
N ASP A 212 8.98 -1.37 -4.16
CA ASP A 212 9.22 0.02 -3.77
C ASP A 212 7.86 0.77 -3.71
N ASN A 213 7.39 1.10 -2.51
CA ASN A 213 6.12 1.79 -2.30
C ASN A 213 6.12 3.24 -2.83
N ARG A 214 7.28 3.85 -3.02
CA ARG A 214 7.39 5.18 -3.61
C ARG A 214 6.91 5.22 -5.06
N ALA A 215 6.99 4.09 -5.74
CA ALA A 215 6.85 4.03 -7.18
C ALA A 215 5.97 2.89 -7.69
N THR A 216 5.19 2.27 -6.81
CA THR A 216 4.37 1.11 -7.16
C THR A 216 2.99 1.21 -6.51
N LEU A 217 1.93 1.15 -7.32
CA LEU A 217 0.62 0.74 -6.82
C LEU A 217 0.51 -0.77 -6.91
N HIS A 218 -0.22 -1.34 -5.96
CA HIS A 218 -0.55 -2.76 -5.99
C HIS A 218 -1.95 -3.00 -5.44
N ARG A 219 -2.50 -4.17 -5.77
CA ARG A 219 -3.76 -4.67 -5.21
C ARG A 219 -3.80 -6.19 -5.20
N GLY A 220 -4.50 -6.77 -4.23
CA GLY A 220 -4.87 -8.17 -4.27
C GLY A 220 -5.99 -8.42 -5.26
N ARG A 221 -6.00 -9.60 -5.89
CA ARG A 221 -7.15 -10.08 -6.66
C ARG A 221 -8.06 -10.91 -5.76
N PRO A 222 -9.38 -10.95 -6.02
CA PRO A 222 -10.29 -11.81 -5.27
C PRO A 222 -9.95 -13.29 -5.44
N TRP A 223 -10.33 -14.09 -4.47
CA TRP A 223 -10.31 -15.54 -4.49
C TRP A 223 -11.55 -16.06 -3.77
N PRO A 224 -11.91 -17.34 -3.88
CA PRO A 224 -13.01 -17.95 -3.10
C PRO A 224 -12.61 -18.04 -1.61
N ASP A 225 -12.68 -16.91 -0.89
CA ASP A 225 -12.18 -16.73 0.48
C ASP A 225 -13.01 -17.46 1.54
N ASN A 226 -14.23 -17.87 1.19
CA ASN A 226 -15.10 -18.72 1.98
C ASN A 226 -14.82 -20.24 1.80
N LEU A 227 -13.98 -20.62 0.84
CA LEU A 227 -13.66 -22.02 0.52
C LEU A 227 -12.18 -22.34 0.72
N HIS A 228 -11.29 -21.37 0.47
CA HIS A 228 -9.86 -21.61 0.45
C HIS A 228 -9.11 -20.67 1.39
N PRO A 229 -8.20 -21.23 2.21
CA PRO A 229 -7.36 -20.44 3.09
C PRO A 229 -6.31 -19.65 2.29
N ARG A 230 -5.99 -18.45 2.78
CA ARG A 230 -4.87 -17.63 2.32
C ARG A 230 -4.17 -17.04 3.54
N HIS A 231 -2.85 -17.22 3.63
CA HIS A 231 -2.03 -16.65 4.71
C HIS A 231 -0.76 -16.07 4.13
N MET A 232 -0.62 -14.77 4.26
CA MET A 232 0.54 -13.99 3.81
C MET A 232 1.08 -13.19 4.98
N VAL A 233 2.40 -13.05 5.02
CA VAL A 233 3.09 -12.26 6.06
C VAL A 233 3.86 -11.14 5.38
N ARG A 234 3.63 -9.89 5.80
CA ARG A 234 4.31 -8.71 5.28
C ARG A 234 5.13 -8.04 6.37
N THR A 235 6.36 -7.67 6.03
CA THR A 235 7.13 -6.63 6.71
C THR A 235 7.14 -5.37 5.85
N THR A 236 7.06 -4.21 6.49
CA THR A 236 7.09 -2.91 5.80
C THR A 236 8.26 -2.12 6.32
N ILE A 237 9.07 -1.58 5.41
CA ILE A 237 10.23 -0.74 5.70
C ILE A 237 9.75 0.72 5.63
N SER A 238 9.98 1.48 6.69
CA SER A 238 9.68 2.91 6.73
C SER A 238 10.70 3.70 5.91
N ALA A 239 10.24 4.73 5.21
CA ALA A 239 11.14 5.66 4.54
C ALA A 239 11.82 6.59 5.55
N THR A 240 12.98 7.09 5.17
CA THR A 240 13.78 8.07 5.91
C THR A 240 13.96 9.33 5.07
N ASP A 241 14.55 10.37 5.64
CA ASP A 241 14.85 11.59 4.88
C ASP A 241 15.84 11.33 3.71
N ALA A 242 16.72 10.32 3.86
CA ALA A 242 17.60 9.86 2.79
C ALA A 242 16.85 9.26 1.58
N ASP A 243 15.58 8.90 1.76
CA ASP A 243 14.70 8.36 0.72
C ASP A 243 13.88 9.45 0.01
N GLY A 244 14.11 10.73 0.34
CA GLY A 244 13.42 11.89 -0.24
C GLY A 244 12.11 12.25 0.49
N VAL A 245 11.93 11.81 1.75
CA VAL A 245 10.71 12.13 2.53
C VAL A 245 10.60 13.62 2.84
N ALA A 246 11.73 14.31 3.04
CA ALA A 246 11.74 15.75 3.29
C ALA A 246 11.08 16.53 2.15
N ASP A 247 11.31 16.14 0.89
CA ASP A 247 10.73 16.78 -0.30
C ASP A 247 9.25 16.48 -0.50
N LEU A 248 8.72 15.44 0.17
CA LEU A 248 7.30 15.11 0.11
C LEU A 248 6.45 16.02 0.99
N ARG A 249 7.01 16.56 2.07
CA ARG A 249 6.25 17.35 3.02
C ARG A 249 5.92 18.72 2.42
N PRO A 250 4.74 19.28 2.72
CA PRO A 250 4.47 20.67 2.44
C PRO A 250 5.55 21.53 3.09
N ALA A 251 6.05 22.54 2.36
CA ALA A 251 6.87 23.57 2.99
C ALA A 251 6.03 24.17 4.13
N ARG A 252 6.48 24.03 5.39
CA ARG A 252 5.84 24.73 6.49
C ARG A 252 5.88 26.21 6.14
N ALA A 253 4.71 26.86 6.10
CA ALA A 253 4.67 28.31 6.17
C ALA A 253 5.50 28.68 7.39
N ALA A 254 6.53 29.53 7.19
CA ALA A 254 7.29 30.08 8.29
C ALA A 254 6.28 30.77 9.21
N ALA A 255 6.13 30.25 10.43
CA ALA A 255 5.25 30.80 11.45
C ALA A 255 5.81 32.16 11.94
#